data_fa5188f970aa6ba6e65a4430d1b91a70
#
_entry.id   fa5188f970aa6ba6e65a4430d1b91a70
#
_cell.length_a   1.000
_cell.length_b   1.000
_cell.length_c   1.000
_cell.angle_alpha   90.00
_cell.angle_beta   90.00
_cell.angle_gamma   90.00
#
_symmetry.space_group_name_H-M   'P 1'
#
loop_
_entity.id
_entity.type
_entity.pdbx_description
1 polymer ?
#
loop_
_entity_poly.entity_id
_entity_poly.type
_entity_poly.pdbx_seq_one_letter_code
_entity_poly.pdbx_strand_id
1 'polypeptide(L)'
;MFVTSPDVLQSAIWEIQQDLVKQVDYFKSIGKHLEAKRLEERTNFDLEMIRELGYCSGIENYSRYLDRRLAGTRPFCLLDYFPEDYLMVIDESHVTVSQVHAMYGGDRSRKENLVEYGFRLPAAMDNRPLKFEEFESLQNQVIYVSATPADYE
;
A
#
# COMPACT_ATOMS: atom_id res chain seq x y z
N MET A 1 -7.39 4.97 17.51
CA MET A 1 -6.92 3.66 17.09
C MET A 1 -8.03 3.05 16.25
N PHE A 2 -7.82 2.84 14.98
CA PHE A 2 -8.83 2.23 14.11
C PHE A 2 -8.79 0.72 14.33
N VAL A 3 -9.74 0.20 15.06
CA VAL A 3 -9.91 -1.24 15.25
C VAL A 3 -10.90 -1.73 14.21
N THR A 4 -10.45 -2.60 13.33
CA THR A 4 -11.31 -3.26 12.35
C THR A 4 -12.36 -4.09 13.09
N SER A 5 -13.65 -3.92 12.75
CA SER A 5 -14.71 -4.72 13.38
C SER A 5 -14.54 -6.21 13.03
N PRO A 6 -14.99 -7.13 13.90
CA PRO A 6 -14.91 -8.57 13.63
C PRO A 6 -15.54 -8.99 12.31
N ASP A 7 -16.66 -8.37 11.93
CA ASP A 7 -17.36 -8.67 10.67
C ASP A 7 -16.54 -8.25 9.43
N VAL A 8 -15.90 -7.08 9.50
CA VAL A 8 -15.01 -6.61 8.44
C VAL A 8 -13.79 -7.52 8.34
N LEU A 9 -13.22 -7.94 9.46
CA LEU A 9 -12.09 -8.85 9.50
C LEU A 9 -12.42 -10.20 8.85
N GLN A 10 -13.57 -10.78 9.18
CA GLN A 10 -14.02 -12.05 8.57
C GLN A 10 -14.23 -11.92 7.06
N SER A 11 -14.85 -10.82 6.62
CA SER A 11 -15.02 -10.54 5.19
C SER A 11 -13.67 -10.38 4.48
N ALA A 12 -12.72 -9.66 5.10
CA ALA A 12 -11.37 -9.47 4.56
C ALA A 12 -10.62 -10.80 4.43
N ILE A 13 -10.68 -11.67 5.45
CA ILE A 13 -10.08 -13.00 5.41
C ILE A 13 -10.64 -13.83 4.24
N TRP A 14 -11.96 -13.80 4.07
CA TRP A 14 -12.61 -14.52 2.97
C TRP A 14 -12.15 -13.99 1.61
N GLU A 15 -12.12 -12.67 1.41
CA GLU A 15 -11.67 -12.05 0.15
C GLU A 15 -10.20 -12.37 -0.15
N ILE A 16 -9.33 -12.33 0.87
CA ILE A 16 -7.91 -12.72 0.74
C ILE A 16 -7.79 -14.17 0.28
N GLN A 17 -8.59 -15.08 0.84
CA GLN A 17 -8.58 -16.49 0.45
C GLN A 17 -9.03 -16.67 -1.01
N GLN A 18 -10.06 -15.94 -1.45
CA GLN A 18 -10.51 -16.01 -2.84
C GLN A 18 -9.43 -15.51 -3.83
N ASP A 19 -8.78 -14.39 -3.49
CA ASP A 19 -7.71 -13.85 -4.32
C ASP A 19 -6.45 -14.73 -4.29
N LEU A 20 -6.18 -15.40 -3.16
CA LEU A 20 -5.11 -16.41 -3.07
C LEU A 20 -5.33 -17.56 -4.05
N VAL A 21 -6.53 -18.15 -4.06
CA VAL A 21 -6.85 -19.26 -4.97
C VAL A 21 -6.65 -18.83 -6.43
N LYS A 22 -7.18 -17.68 -6.81
CA LYS A 22 -7.02 -17.14 -8.18
C LYS A 22 -5.56 -16.95 -8.56
N GLN A 23 -4.75 -16.39 -7.67
CA GLN A 23 -3.34 -16.10 -7.95
C GLN A 23 -2.50 -17.38 -7.99
N VAL A 24 -2.79 -18.35 -7.13
CA VAL A 24 -2.15 -19.67 -7.13
C VAL A 24 -2.45 -20.41 -8.44
N ASP A 25 -3.71 -20.42 -8.88
CA ASP A 25 -4.12 -21.03 -10.13
C ASP A 25 -3.47 -20.34 -11.34
N TYR A 26 -3.38 -19.03 -11.32
CA TYR A 26 -2.66 -18.26 -12.33
C TYR A 26 -1.19 -18.69 -12.41
N PHE A 27 -0.46 -18.72 -11.28
CA PHE A 27 0.93 -19.16 -11.27
C PHE A 27 1.11 -20.59 -11.77
N LYS A 28 0.24 -21.52 -11.36
CA LYS A 28 0.27 -22.90 -11.84
C LYS A 28 0.05 -22.97 -13.35
N SER A 29 -0.87 -22.17 -13.90
CA SER A 29 -1.19 -22.15 -15.34
C SER A 29 -0.02 -21.69 -16.22
N ILE A 30 0.86 -20.84 -15.68
CA ILE A 30 2.06 -20.35 -16.39
C ILE A 30 3.36 -21.08 -15.98
N GLY A 31 3.24 -22.21 -15.23
CA GLY A 31 4.36 -23.04 -14.84
C GLY A 31 5.20 -22.53 -13.65
N LYS A 32 4.76 -21.46 -12.97
CA LYS A 32 5.43 -20.89 -11.79
C LYS A 32 5.01 -21.63 -10.50
N HIS A 33 5.34 -22.91 -10.41
CA HIS A 33 4.92 -23.77 -9.27
C HIS A 33 5.56 -23.39 -7.95
N LEU A 34 6.80 -22.91 -7.98
CA LEU A 34 7.51 -22.47 -6.77
C LEU A 34 6.88 -21.20 -6.19
N GLU A 35 6.57 -20.24 -7.05
CA GLU A 35 5.89 -19.01 -6.67
C GLU A 35 4.49 -19.30 -6.13
N ALA A 36 3.75 -20.20 -6.78
CA ALA A 36 2.44 -20.65 -6.31
C ALA A 36 2.51 -21.22 -4.89
N LYS A 37 3.43 -22.14 -4.64
CA LYS A 37 3.62 -22.76 -3.33
C LYS A 37 4.03 -21.74 -2.26
N ARG A 38 4.98 -20.87 -2.58
CA ARG A 38 5.46 -19.82 -1.66
C ARG A 38 4.34 -18.88 -1.26
N LEU A 39 3.54 -18.44 -2.24
CA LEU A 39 2.42 -17.54 -1.99
C LEU A 39 1.36 -18.20 -1.10
N GLU A 40 1.02 -19.46 -1.40
CA GLU A 40 0.05 -20.24 -0.64
C GLU A 40 0.47 -20.42 0.82
N GLU A 41 1.70 -20.87 1.06
CA GLU A 41 2.24 -21.08 2.39
C GLU A 41 2.30 -19.76 3.18
N ARG A 42 2.82 -18.71 2.57
CA ARG A 42 2.94 -17.38 3.22
C ARG A 42 1.59 -16.79 3.57
N THR A 43 0.65 -16.79 2.63
CA THR A 43 -0.66 -16.16 2.86
C THR A 43 -1.49 -16.94 3.88
N ASN A 44 -1.44 -18.28 3.85
CA ASN A 44 -2.14 -19.10 4.84
C ASN A 44 -1.58 -18.87 6.26
N PHE A 45 -0.26 -18.78 6.40
CA PHE A 45 0.39 -18.43 7.66
C PHE A 45 -0.05 -17.03 8.16
N ASP A 46 -0.04 -16.02 7.28
CA ASP A 46 -0.48 -14.67 7.64
C ASP A 46 -1.96 -14.65 8.07
N LEU A 47 -2.82 -15.42 7.39
CA LEU A 47 -4.24 -15.55 7.76
C LEU A 47 -4.46 -16.24 9.10
N GLU A 48 -3.66 -17.25 9.42
CA GLU A 48 -3.68 -17.90 10.73
C GLU A 48 -3.30 -16.92 11.83
N MET A 49 -2.22 -16.17 11.64
CA MET A 49 -1.78 -15.12 12.58
C MET A 49 -2.85 -14.03 12.78
N ILE A 50 -3.52 -13.61 11.70
CA ILE A 50 -4.60 -12.62 11.79
C ILE A 50 -5.79 -13.16 12.58
N ARG A 51 -6.14 -14.46 12.40
CA ARG A 51 -7.25 -15.09 13.16
C ARG A 51 -6.95 -15.22 14.64
N GLU A 52 -5.74 -15.67 14.97
CA GLU A 52 -5.36 -15.99 16.36
C GLU A 52 -4.93 -14.73 17.14
N LEU A 53 -4.19 -13.83 16.51
CA LEU A 53 -3.56 -12.68 17.18
C LEU A 53 -4.14 -11.33 16.75
N GLY A 54 -4.99 -11.30 15.73
CA GLY A 54 -5.48 -10.05 15.12
C GLY A 54 -4.41 -9.27 14.34
N TYR A 55 -3.25 -9.87 14.09
CA TYR A 55 -2.09 -9.22 13.46
C TYR A 55 -1.20 -10.23 12.74
N CYS A 56 -0.53 -9.80 11.69
CA CYS A 56 0.58 -10.51 11.07
C CYS A 56 1.70 -9.56 10.63
N SER A 57 2.90 -10.08 10.44
CA SER A 57 4.01 -9.30 9.89
C SER A 57 3.73 -8.92 8.43
N GLY A 58 3.73 -7.62 8.13
CA GLY A 58 3.39 -7.12 6.81
C GLY A 58 1.89 -7.00 6.56
N ILE A 59 1.09 -6.83 7.62
CA ILE A 59 -0.38 -6.66 7.53
C ILE A 59 -0.79 -5.53 6.60
N GLU A 60 0.07 -4.53 6.39
CA GLU A 60 -0.15 -3.43 5.45
C GLU A 60 -0.35 -3.91 4.00
N ASN A 61 0.18 -5.08 3.63
CA ASN A 61 -0.03 -5.66 2.30
C ASN A 61 -1.47 -6.16 2.08
N TYR A 62 -2.24 -6.27 3.14
CA TYR A 62 -3.66 -6.62 3.14
C TYR A 62 -4.57 -5.40 3.41
N SER A 63 -4.02 -4.18 3.48
CA SER A 63 -4.76 -2.96 3.85
C SER A 63 -6.00 -2.73 3.00
N ARG A 64 -5.94 -3.00 1.69
CA ARG A 64 -7.08 -2.85 0.78
C ARG A 64 -8.32 -3.62 1.25
N TYR A 65 -8.15 -4.85 1.71
CA TYR A 65 -9.25 -5.68 2.22
C TYR A 65 -9.78 -5.17 3.56
N LEU A 66 -8.88 -4.73 4.45
CA LEU A 66 -9.22 -4.23 5.78
C LEU A 66 -9.91 -2.87 5.74
N ASP A 67 -9.50 -2.01 4.81
CA ASP A 67 -10.07 -0.67 4.59
C ASP A 67 -11.31 -0.69 3.67
N ARG A 68 -11.65 -1.85 3.09
CA ARG A 68 -12.75 -2.00 2.13
C ARG A 68 -12.62 -1.13 0.89
N ARG A 69 -11.38 -0.83 0.48
CA ARG A 69 -11.07 -0.03 -0.71
C ARG A 69 -11.20 -0.84 -2.00
N LEU A 70 -11.56 -0.16 -3.08
CA LEU A 70 -11.53 -0.75 -4.41
C LEU A 70 -10.09 -0.97 -4.88
N ALA A 71 -9.89 -2.00 -5.71
CA ALA A 71 -8.61 -2.25 -6.34
C ALA A 71 -8.12 -1.03 -7.13
N GLY A 72 -6.82 -0.71 -7.01
CA GLY A 72 -6.18 0.44 -7.66
C GLY A 72 -6.31 1.77 -6.90
N THR A 73 -7.13 1.84 -5.85
CA THR A 73 -7.23 3.06 -5.05
C THR A 73 -6.09 3.16 -4.04
N ARG A 74 -5.62 4.39 -3.80
CA ARG A 74 -4.59 4.64 -2.80
C ARG A 74 -5.14 4.53 -1.37
N PRO A 75 -4.32 4.22 -0.36
CA PRO A 75 -4.72 4.35 1.03
C PRO A 75 -4.87 5.82 1.43
N PHE A 76 -5.60 6.06 2.51
CA PHE A 76 -5.61 7.37 3.16
C PHE A 76 -4.23 7.69 3.74
N CYS A 77 -3.81 8.94 3.60
CA CYS A 77 -2.58 9.46 4.18
C CYS A 77 -2.91 10.57 5.20
N LEU A 78 -1.89 11.08 5.87
CA LEU A 78 -2.07 12.11 6.89
C LEU A 78 -2.78 13.36 6.33
N LEU A 79 -2.51 13.73 5.08
CA LEU A 79 -3.10 14.92 4.45
C LEU A 79 -4.62 14.81 4.26
N ASP A 80 -5.16 13.60 4.10
CA ASP A 80 -6.60 13.37 3.97
C ASP A 80 -7.38 13.69 5.27
N TYR A 81 -6.70 13.82 6.41
CA TYR A 81 -7.32 14.13 7.70
C TYR A 81 -7.25 15.60 8.09
N PHE A 82 -6.59 16.43 7.26
CA PHE A 82 -6.55 17.87 7.48
C PHE A 82 -7.85 18.54 7.00
N PRO A 83 -8.24 19.68 7.59
CA PRO A 83 -9.33 20.47 7.05
C PRO A 83 -9.00 20.95 5.62
N GLU A 84 -10.01 21.32 4.85
CA GLU A 84 -9.81 21.82 3.48
C GLU A 84 -8.90 23.07 3.44
N ASP A 85 -9.04 23.94 4.44
CA ASP A 85 -8.23 25.16 4.58
C ASP A 85 -7.10 24.92 5.59
N TYR A 86 -5.90 24.64 5.08
CA TYR A 86 -4.69 24.47 5.89
C TYR A 86 -3.45 25.00 5.19
N LEU A 87 -2.46 25.35 5.98
CA LEU A 87 -1.15 25.79 5.52
C LEU A 87 -0.14 24.64 5.72
N MET A 88 0.50 24.24 4.64
CA MET A 88 1.61 23.30 4.65
C MET A 88 2.94 24.07 4.60
N VAL A 89 3.86 23.75 5.48
CA VAL A 89 5.23 24.26 5.43
C VAL A 89 6.16 23.08 5.14
N ILE A 90 6.86 23.14 4.02
CA ILE A 90 7.81 22.09 3.60
C ILE A 90 9.23 22.62 3.85
N ASP A 91 9.85 22.08 4.89
CA ASP A 91 11.25 22.41 5.21
C ASP A 91 12.21 21.57 4.36
N GLU A 92 13.39 22.15 4.08
CA GLU A 92 14.39 21.58 3.16
C GLU A 92 13.73 21.10 1.84
N SER A 93 12.92 21.96 1.26
CA SER A 93 12.01 21.64 0.16
C SER A 93 12.74 21.09 -1.07
N HIS A 94 13.94 21.57 -1.38
CA HIS A 94 14.78 21.06 -2.48
C HIS A 94 15.09 19.55 -2.36
N VAL A 95 15.16 19.00 -1.15
CA VAL A 95 15.32 17.55 -0.89
C VAL A 95 13.97 16.88 -0.72
N THR A 96 13.09 17.45 0.10
CA THR A 96 11.80 16.86 0.46
C THR A 96 10.91 16.64 -0.78
N VAL A 97 10.78 17.64 -1.64
CA VAL A 97 9.97 17.54 -2.87
C VAL A 97 10.53 16.46 -3.81
N SER A 98 11.86 16.43 -3.99
CA SER A 98 12.52 15.40 -4.80
C SER A 98 12.29 13.99 -4.26
N GLN A 99 12.31 13.80 -2.94
CA GLN A 99 12.01 12.51 -2.30
C GLN A 99 10.55 12.09 -2.52
N VAL A 100 9.61 13.00 -2.34
CA VAL A 100 8.18 12.73 -2.59
C VAL A 100 7.95 12.33 -4.05
N HIS A 101 8.62 12.99 -4.99
CA HIS A 101 8.53 12.66 -6.41
C HIS A 101 9.02 11.24 -6.73
N ALA A 102 10.13 10.80 -6.10
CA ALA A 102 10.73 9.50 -6.34
C ALA A 102 10.04 8.33 -5.60
N MET A 103 9.28 8.62 -4.54
CA MET A 103 8.76 7.65 -3.57
C MET A 103 7.86 6.59 -4.22
N TYR A 104 6.93 7.00 -5.07
CA TYR A 104 5.98 6.09 -5.72
C TYR A 104 6.68 5.08 -6.63
N GLY A 105 7.62 5.54 -7.46
CA GLY A 105 8.33 4.68 -8.42
C GLY A 105 9.17 3.60 -7.72
N GLY A 106 9.87 3.97 -6.66
CA GLY A 106 10.67 3.04 -5.87
C GLY A 106 9.84 1.97 -5.15
N ASP A 107 8.73 2.39 -4.52
CA ASP A 107 7.82 1.45 -3.84
C ASP A 107 7.16 0.50 -4.84
N ARG A 108 6.70 1.01 -5.97
CA ARG A 108 6.07 0.23 -7.03
C ARG A 108 7.01 -0.85 -7.57
N SER A 109 8.22 -0.50 -7.95
CA SER A 109 9.20 -1.46 -8.48
C SER A 109 9.50 -2.59 -7.49
N ARG A 110 9.65 -2.25 -6.21
CA ARG A 110 9.84 -3.26 -5.16
C ARG A 110 8.64 -4.22 -5.05
N LYS A 111 7.42 -3.70 -5.06
CA LYS A 111 6.20 -4.50 -4.92
C LYS A 111 5.89 -5.34 -6.15
N GLU A 112 6.17 -4.85 -7.34
CA GLU A 112 6.07 -5.65 -8.58
C GLU A 112 6.90 -6.94 -8.45
N ASN A 113 8.14 -6.85 -7.97
CA ASN A 113 8.97 -8.02 -7.70
C ASN A 113 8.34 -8.95 -6.64
N LEU A 114 7.82 -8.40 -5.53
CA LEU A 114 7.19 -9.22 -4.48
C LEU A 114 5.98 -10.00 -4.99
N VAL A 115 5.20 -9.42 -5.88
CA VAL A 115 4.04 -10.07 -6.49
C VAL A 115 4.48 -11.07 -7.55
N GLU A 116 5.38 -10.70 -8.43
CA GLU A 116 5.86 -11.53 -9.54
C GLU A 116 6.52 -12.84 -9.05
N TYR A 117 7.26 -12.76 -7.95
CA TYR A 117 7.95 -13.91 -7.37
C TYR A 117 7.16 -14.63 -6.26
N GLY A 118 5.87 -14.35 -6.11
CA GLY A 118 4.98 -15.06 -5.19
C GLY A 118 5.23 -14.78 -3.70
N PHE A 119 5.78 -13.64 -3.34
CA PHE A 119 5.95 -13.23 -1.94
C PHE A 119 4.73 -12.52 -1.37
N ARG A 120 3.93 -11.87 -2.23
CA ARG A 120 2.72 -11.13 -1.85
C ARG A 120 1.64 -11.28 -2.90
N LEU A 121 0.37 -11.13 -2.47
CA LEU A 121 -0.77 -11.01 -3.36
C LEU A 121 -0.73 -9.69 -4.16
N PRO A 122 -1.37 -9.63 -5.33
CA PRO A 122 -1.47 -8.40 -6.12
C PRO A 122 -2.02 -7.19 -5.35
N ALA A 123 -2.87 -7.42 -4.35
CA ALA A 123 -3.40 -6.38 -3.49
C ALA A 123 -2.34 -5.57 -2.72
N ALA A 124 -1.14 -6.13 -2.54
CA ALA A 124 -0.01 -5.40 -1.94
C ALA A 124 0.36 -4.13 -2.73
N MET A 125 0.09 -4.11 -4.05
CA MET A 125 0.31 -2.94 -4.91
C MET A 125 -0.56 -1.74 -4.51
N ASP A 126 -1.71 -1.97 -3.87
CA ASP A 126 -2.65 -0.93 -3.46
C ASP A 126 -2.29 -0.27 -2.12
N ASN A 127 -1.34 -0.83 -1.37
CA ASN A 127 -0.70 -0.15 -0.24
C ASN A 127 0.51 0.63 -0.74
N ARG A 128 0.30 1.82 -1.21
CA ARG A 128 1.30 2.62 -1.90
C ARG A 128 1.35 4.06 -1.40
N PRO A 129 2.48 4.75 -1.49
CA PRO A 129 2.55 6.18 -1.27
C PRO A 129 1.75 6.93 -2.35
N LEU A 130 1.55 8.23 -2.11
CA LEU A 130 1.00 9.14 -3.11
C LEU A 130 1.87 9.15 -4.36
N LYS A 131 1.23 9.29 -5.52
CA LYS A 131 1.90 9.82 -6.70
C LYS A 131 2.15 11.30 -6.50
N PHE A 132 3.08 11.88 -7.24
CA PHE A 132 3.41 13.29 -7.10
C PHE A 132 2.20 14.20 -7.39
N GLU A 133 1.45 13.91 -8.44
CA GLU A 133 0.24 14.66 -8.82
C GLU A 133 -0.88 14.53 -7.76
N GLU A 134 -0.96 13.39 -7.08
CA GLU A 134 -1.89 13.22 -5.95
C GLU A 134 -1.46 14.06 -4.74
N PHE A 135 -0.15 14.13 -4.47
CA PHE A 135 0.40 15.00 -3.43
C PHE A 135 0.12 16.47 -3.72
N GLU A 136 0.34 16.94 -4.96
CA GLU A 136 0.02 18.31 -5.36
C GLU A 136 -1.47 18.61 -5.21
N SER A 137 -2.35 17.69 -5.60
CA SER A 137 -3.80 17.86 -5.53
C SER A 137 -4.37 17.95 -4.11
N LEU A 138 -3.64 17.45 -3.12
CA LEU A 138 -4.01 17.52 -1.71
C LEU A 138 -3.52 18.79 -1.02
N GLN A 139 -2.68 19.58 -1.67
CA GLN A 139 -2.18 20.86 -1.13
C GLN A 139 -3.24 21.94 -1.24
N ASN A 140 -3.33 22.80 -0.21
CA ASN A 140 -4.09 24.04 -0.27
C ASN A 140 -3.10 25.21 -0.40
N GLN A 141 -2.56 25.68 0.72
CA GLN A 141 -1.51 26.72 0.74
C GLN A 141 -0.19 26.09 1.15
N VAL A 142 0.88 26.40 0.43
CA VAL A 142 2.21 25.82 0.69
C VAL A 142 3.26 26.91 0.81
N ILE A 143 4.14 26.78 1.82
CA ILE A 143 5.36 27.55 1.95
C ILE A 143 6.54 26.56 1.80
N TYR A 144 7.37 26.83 0.82
CA TYR A 144 8.63 26.11 0.64
C TYR A 144 9.74 26.84 1.39
N VAL A 145 10.52 26.10 2.18
CA VAL A 145 11.66 26.63 2.97
C VAL A 145 12.92 25.90 2.55
N SER A 146 13.88 26.62 1.99
CA SER A 146 15.15 26.07 1.57
C SER A 146 16.23 27.13 1.56
N ALA A 147 17.45 26.76 1.98
CA ALA A 147 18.64 27.59 1.81
C ALA A 147 19.18 27.55 0.36
N THR A 148 18.83 26.53 -0.38
CA THR A 148 19.27 26.28 -1.76
C THR A 148 18.08 25.83 -2.62
N PRO A 149 17.18 26.78 -3.01
CA PRO A 149 15.98 26.45 -3.79
C PRO A 149 16.32 25.72 -5.09
N ALA A 150 15.45 24.83 -5.52
CA ALA A 150 15.53 24.12 -6.78
C ALA A 150 14.42 24.57 -7.75
N ASP A 151 14.45 24.10 -8.99
CA ASP A 151 13.53 24.54 -10.05
C ASP A 151 12.03 24.36 -9.78
N TYR A 152 11.68 23.53 -8.81
CA TYR A 152 10.27 23.28 -8.44
C TYR A 152 9.70 24.37 -7.52
N GLU A 153 10.48 25.11 -6.80
CA GLU A 153 10.10 26.04 -5.72
C GLU A 153 9.75 27.46 -6.20
#